data_187760b373554df1bdb895fd418e8b23
#
_entry.id   187760b373554df1bdb895fd418e8b23
#
_cell.length_a   1.000
_cell.length_b   1.000
_cell.length_c   1.000
_cell.angle_alpha   90.00
_cell.angle_beta   90.00
_cell.angle_gamma   90.00
#
_symmetry.space_group_name_H-M   'P 1'
#
loop_
_entity.id
_entity.type
_entity.pdbx_description
1 polymer ?
#
loop_
_entity_poly.entity_id
_entity_poly.type
_entity_poly.pdbx_seq_one_letter_code
_entity_poly.pdbx_strand_id
1 'polypeptide(L)'
;MRHPRHLTRVLSSRRKFLWPAQVLKWPNWLHRKSTTYAKAKTLCFLIVVAVIALLWLINRKVMQGLVYSELNKVDDTTVKVRSVSEYRFLDRYGEIGEYMRLELKMLLRNKVCKASLRSITIVVVAFSFILSFTEVYDSAGMKSFIMVYNYVIFGIMFLLSVMSYEGNYIDGLMSRKESIYSLLRAKYILYSTAMLIPFLLMTPAMVTGKLTVLSCLSWAIFTAGAIYCCLFQLAVYNNQTLDLNTKLTNRRNMGTGLQNLISFAAFGLPLLLNFVLNLWLGETATGIVLIVIGLGFILTSRFWLKNVYHRFMKRRYKNLEGFRDSRQR
;
A
#
# COMPACT_ATOMS: atom_id res chain seq x y z
N MET A 1 -2.94 4.71 90.54
CA MET A 1 -3.07 6.02 91.21
C MET A 1 -2.43 7.07 90.29
N ARG A 2 -3.06 8.18 90.10
CA ARG A 2 -2.72 9.37 89.27
C ARG A 2 -2.84 9.21 87.74
N HIS A 3 -3.99 9.66 87.26
CA HIS A 3 -4.28 10.06 85.92
C HIS A 3 -3.33 11.18 85.42
N PRO A 4 -2.89 11.18 84.16
CA PRO A 4 -2.43 12.39 83.51
C PRO A 4 -3.51 12.90 82.55
N ARG A 5 -4.26 13.92 82.99
CA ARG A 5 -5.18 14.73 82.23
C ARG A 5 -4.43 15.80 81.36
N HIS A 6 -3.52 15.42 80.51
CA HIS A 6 -2.79 16.43 79.73
C HIS A 6 -2.69 16.18 78.20
N LEU A 7 -3.40 15.19 77.65
CA LEU A 7 -3.34 14.88 76.21
C LEU A 7 -4.55 15.30 75.38
N THR A 8 -5.58 15.94 75.97
CA THR A 8 -6.80 16.29 75.24
C THR A 8 -6.91 17.79 74.80
N ARG A 9 -5.80 18.58 74.90
CA ARG A 9 -5.86 20.03 74.57
C ARG A 9 -5.07 20.44 73.34
N VAL A 10 -4.48 19.54 72.57
CA VAL A 10 -3.68 19.87 71.40
C VAL A 10 -4.36 19.58 70.05
N LEU A 11 -5.53 18.92 70.06
CA LEU A 11 -6.24 18.57 68.86
C LEU A 11 -7.43 19.47 68.45
N SER A 12 -7.66 20.61 69.10
CA SER A 12 -8.82 21.51 68.79
C SER A 12 -8.46 22.78 68.00
N SER A 13 -7.24 22.90 67.48
CA SER A 13 -6.89 24.03 66.61
C SER A 13 -6.79 23.57 65.13
N ARG A 14 -7.83 22.94 64.63
CA ARG A 14 -8.05 22.93 63.19
C ARG A 14 -8.51 24.32 62.81
N ARG A 15 -7.58 25.22 62.44
CA ARG A 15 -7.93 26.40 61.66
C ARG A 15 -8.57 25.86 60.36
N LYS A 16 -9.88 26.06 60.24
CA LYS A 16 -10.58 25.95 58.97
C LYS A 16 -9.91 26.94 58.02
N PHE A 17 -9.01 26.48 57.20
CA PHE A 17 -8.56 27.24 56.06
C PHE A 17 -9.76 27.32 55.11
N LEU A 18 -10.62 28.29 55.35
CA LEU A 18 -11.62 28.72 54.40
C LEU A 18 -10.88 29.36 53.23
N TRP A 19 -10.64 28.59 52.20
CA TRP A 19 -10.30 29.14 50.92
C TRP A 19 -11.45 30.07 50.52
N PRO A 20 -11.19 31.36 50.25
CA PRO A 20 -12.26 32.24 49.79
C PRO A 20 -12.76 31.68 48.46
N ALA A 21 -14.01 31.28 48.41
CA ALA A 21 -14.71 30.75 47.24
C ALA A 21 -14.71 31.72 46.03
N GLN A 22 -14.02 32.85 46.13
CA GLN A 22 -13.95 33.88 45.12
C GLN A 22 -12.74 33.79 44.18
N VAL A 23 -11.75 32.92 44.44
CA VAL A 23 -10.51 32.85 43.61
C VAL A 23 -10.63 31.95 42.39
N LEU A 24 -11.73 31.21 42.23
CA LEU A 24 -11.95 30.31 41.08
C LEU A 24 -13.09 30.79 40.16
N LYS A 25 -13.26 32.09 39.98
CA LYS A 25 -14.00 32.60 38.82
C LYS A 25 -13.08 32.51 37.61
N TRP A 26 -13.09 31.35 36.92
CA TRP A 26 -12.49 31.23 35.61
C TRP A 26 -13.02 32.33 34.69
N PRO A 27 -12.15 33.06 33.97
CA PRO A 27 -12.60 34.16 33.11
C PRO A 27 -13.62 33.65 32.09
N ASN A 28 -14.72 34.39 31.92
CA ASN A 28 -15.84 34.04 31.02
C ASN A 28 -15.39 33.77 29.55
N TRP A 29 -14.22 34.26 29.15
CA TRP A 29 -13.64 33.98 27.83
C TRP A 29 -13.18 32.51 27.65
N LEU A 30 -12.80 31.82 28.73
CA LEU A 30 -12.45 30.37 28.68
C LEU A 30 -13.69 29.51 28.45
N HIS A 31 -14.83 29.85 29.07
CA HIS A 31 -16.11 29.17 28.83
C HIS A 31 -16.61 29.42 27.40
N ARG A 32 -16.44 30.61 26.87
CA ARG A 32 -16.83 30.97 25.50
C ARG A 32 -16.01 30.21 24.46
N LYS A 33 -14.68 30.04 24.67
CA LYS A 33 -13.83 29.22 23.79
C LYS A 33 -14.20 27.74 23.88
N SER A 34 -14.47 27.18 25.07
CA SER A 34 -14.80 25.76 25.21
C SER A 34 -16.12 25.40 24.52
N THR A 35 -17.14 26.24 24.56
CA THR A 35 -18.41 26.01 23.87
C THR A 35 -18.27 26.12 22.34
N THR A 36 -17.41 27.00 21.84
CA THR A 36 -17.15 27.15 20.41
C THR A 36 -16.36 25.94 19.89
N TYR A 37 -15.36 25.47 20.64
CA TYR A 37 -14.61 24.24 20.29
C TYR A 37 -15.48 22.98 20.37
N ALA A 38 -16.40 22.90 21.36
CA ALA A 38 -17.33 21.79 21.45
C ALA A 38 -18.29 21.76 20.24
N LYS A 39 -18.84 22.93 19.86
CA LYS A 39 -19.70 23.09 18.69
C LYS A 39 -18.93 22.77 17.38
N ALA A 40 -17.67 23.18 17.24
CA ALA A 40 -16.83 22.85 16.10
C ALA A 40 -16.55 21.34 16.01
N LYS A 41 -16.26 20.68 17.13
CA LYS A 41 -16.07 19.21 17.16
C LYS A 41 -17.34 18.45 16.79
N THR A 42 -18.50 18.88 17.30
CA THR A 42 -19.78 18.25 16.93
C THR A 42 -20.13 18.49 15.47
N LEU A 43 -19.84 19.67 14.92
CA LEU A 43 -20.03 19.96 13.50
C LEU A 43 -19.12 19.09 12.62
N CYS A 44 -17.83 18.99 12.96
CA CYS A 44 -16.89 18.11 12.26
C CYS A 44 -17.34 16.64 12.32
N PHE A 45 -17.81 16.18 13.48
CA PHE A 45 -18.32 14.82 13.61
C PHE A 45 -19.56 14.60 12.74
N LEU A 46 -20.51 15.53 12.72
CA LEU A 46 -21.69 15.45 11.84
C LEU A 46 -21.32 15.45 10.36
N ILE A 47 -20.33 16.27 9.94
CA ILE A 47 -19.84 16.28 8.57
C ILE A 47 -19.24 14.91 8.21
N VAL A 48 -18.42 14.32 9.07
CA VAL A 48 -17.82 13.00 8.85
C VAL A 48 -18.91 11.93 8.73
N VAL A 49 -19.90 11.94 9.62
CA VAL A 49 -21.04 11.00 9.55
C VAL A 49 -21.85 11.20 8.27
N ALA A 50 -22.09 12.44 7.86
CA ALA A 50 -22.80 12.76 6.62
C ALA A 50 -22.02 12.27 5.39
N VAL A 51 -20.69 12.45 5.37
CA VAL A 51 -19.82 11.93 4.29
C VAL A 51 -19.84 10.41 4.25
N ILE A 52 -19.75 9.74 5.40
CA ILE A 52 -19.83 8.27 5.48
C ILE A 52 -21.19 7.78 4.99
N ALA A 53 -22.29 8.42 5.39
CA ALA A 53 -23.63 8.08 4.93
C ALA A 53 -23.79 8.29 3.42
N LEU A 54 -23.26 9.39 2.89
CA LEU A 54 -23.25 9.67 1.46
C LEU A 54 -22.45 8.63 0.67
N LEU A 55 -21.27 8.29 1.15
CA LEU A 55 -20.43 7.24 0.54
C LEU A 55 -21.12 5.88 0.60
N TRP A 56 -21.80 5.56 1.69
CA TRP A 56 -22.58 4.34 1.82
C TRP A 56 -23.74 4.28 0.82
N LEU A 57 -24.50 5.39 0.66
CA LEU A 57 -25.58 5.48 -0.33
C LEU A 57 -25.08 5.36 -1.78
N ILE A 58 -23.96 6.04 -2.09
CA ILE A 58 -23.32 5.92 -3.41
C ILE A 58 -22.88 4.48 -3.64
N ASN A 59 -22.20 3.89 -2.68
CA ASN A 59 -21.74 2.49 -2.78
C ASN A 59 -22.91 1.53 -2.96
N ARG A 60 -24.00 1.71 -2.22
CA ARG A 60 -25.23 0.90 -2.37
C ARG A 60 -25.83 1.01 -3.79
N LYS A 61 -25.97 2.25 -4.33
CA LYS A 61 -26.46 2.46 -5.70
C LYS A 61 -25.54 1.85 -6.76
N VAL A 62 -24.23 2.04 -6.60
CA VAL A 62 -23.24 1.48 -7.52
C VAL A 62 -23.26 -0.06 -7.47
N MET A 63 -23.34 -0.64 -6.28
CA MET A 63 -23.41 -2.10 -6.12
C MET A 63 -24.71 -2.67 -6.70
N GLN A 64 -25.85 -2.01 -6.47
CA GLN A 64 -27.12 -2.41 -7.09
C GLN A 64 -27.03 -2.35 -8.62
N GLY A 65 -26.55 -1.25 -9.19
CA GLY A 65 -26.36 -1.10 -10.63
C GLY A 65 -25.42 -2.15 -11.22
N LEU A 66 -24.34 -2.49 -10.53
CA LEU A 66 -23.41 -3.54 -10.96
C LEU A 66 -24.04 -4.94 -10.90
N VAL A 67 -24.82 -5.24 -9.86
CA VAL A 67 -25.52 -6.54 -9.73
C VAL A 67 -26.56 -6.67 -10.83
N TYR A 68 -27.41 -5.65 -11.04
CA TYR A 68 -28.41 -5.67 -12.11
C TYR A 68 -27.77 -5.73 -13.50
N SER A 69 -26.66 -5.02 -13.74
CA SER A 69 -25.95 -5.08 -15.02
C SER A 69 -25.29 -6.44 -15.27
N GLU A 70 -24.88 -7.17 -14.22
CA GLU A 70 -24.35 -8.53 -14.36
C GLU A 70 -25.45 -9.59 -14.53
N LEU A 71 -26.61 -9.41 -13.90
CA LEU A 71 -27.77 -10.29 -14.09
C LEU A 71 -28.35 -10.15 -15.49
N ASN A 72 -28.34 -8.95 -16.06
CA ASN A 72 -28.83 -8.70 -17.43
C ASN A 72 -27.79 -9.01 -18.52
N LYS A 73 -26.55 -9.37 -18.15
CA LYS A 73 -25.49 -9.80 -19.07
C LYS A 73 -25.51 -11.31 -19.34
N VAL A 74 -26.65 -11.93 -19.21
CA VAL A 74 -26.87 -13.26 -19.80
C VAL A 74 -26.95 -13.02 -21.31
N ASP A 75 -25.93 -13.52 -22.04
CA ASP A 75 -25.91 -13.75 -23.50
C ASP A 75 -25.39 -12.66 -24.48
N ASP A 76 -24.61 -11.69 -24.08
CA ASP A 76 -23.74 -11.06 -25.09
C ASP A 76 -22.30 -11.58 -25.01
N THR A 77 -22.12 -12.87 -25.29
CA THR A 77 -20.81 -13.50 -25.53
C THR A 77 -20.28 -13.25 -26.94
N THR A 78 -20.56 -12.11 -27.54
CA THR A 78 -19.73 -11.63 -28.63
C THR A 78 -18.41 -11.13 -28.02
N VAL A 79 -17.46 -12.08 -27.90
CA VAL A 79 -16.07 -11.76 -27.63
C VAL A 79 -15.63 -10.79 -28.73
N LYS A 80 -15.70 -9.49 -28.47
CA LYS A 80 -15.01 -8.51 -29.31
C LYS A 80 -13.53 -8.84 -29.25
N VAL A 81 -13.08 -9.60 -30.23
CA VAL A 81 -11.65 -9.86 -30.49
C VAL A 81 -11.05 -8.51 -30.86
N ARG A 82 -10.59 -7.77 -29.85
CA ARG A 82 -9.80 -6.57 -30.10
C ARG A 82 -8.51 -7.00 -30.77
N SER A 83 -8.22 -6.35 -31.90
CA SER A 83 -7.11 -6.67 -32.78
C SER A 83 -5.76 -6.80 -32.03
N VAL A 84 -4.91 -7.68 -32.51
CA VAL A 84 -3.56 -7.99 -31.99
C VAL A 84 -2.60 -6.77 -32.04
N SER A 85 -2.99 -5.67 -32.70
CA SER A 85 -2.17 -4.49 -32.95
C SER A 85 -2.00 -3.51 -31.79
N GLU A 86 -2.57 -3.79 -30.61
CA GLU A 86 -2.43 -2.92 -29.44
C GLU A 86 -1.00 -3.00 -28.90
N TYR A 87 -0.37 -1.83 -28.60
CA TYR A 87 0.96 -1.69 -27.98
C TYR A 87 2.17 -2.02 -28.87
N ARG A 88 2.15 -1.62 -30.16
CA ARG A 88 3.28 -1.81 -31.11
C ARG A 88 4.61 -1.22 -30.64
N PHE A 89 4.58 -0.21 -29.76
CA PHE A 89 5.81 0.38 -29.21
C PHE A 89 6.67 -0.61 -28.40
N LEU A 90 6.07 -1.71 -27.90
CA LEU A 90 6.78 -2.77 -27.17
C LEU A 90 7.53 -3.73 -28.08
N ASP A 91 7.26 -3.74 -29.39
CA ASP A 91 7.92 -4.62 -30.36
C ASP A 91 9.44 -4.35 -30.46
N ARG A 92 9.87 -3.12 -30.09
CA ARG A 92 11.28 -2.74 -30.03
C ARG A 92 12.10 -3.57 -29.05
N TYR A 93 11.46 -4.20 -28.05
CA TYR A 93 12.11 -4.94 -26.99
C TYR A 93 12.16 -6.46 -27.27
N GLY A 94 11.75 -6.90 -28.47
CA GLY A 94 11.75 -8.31 -28.88
C GLY A 94 10.94 -9.20 -27.94
N GLU A 95 11.48 -10.35 -27.55
CA GLU A 95 10.82 -11.33 -26.68
C GLU A 95 10.34 -10.70 -25.34
N ILE A 96 11.15 -9.84 -24.73
CA ILE A 96 10.77 -9.13 -23.49
C ILE A 96 9.56 -8.24 -23.72
N GLY A 97 9.49 -7.56 -24.86
CA GLY A 97 8.37 -6.71 -25.25
C GLY A 97 7.07 -7.49 -25.42
N GLU A 98 7.12 -8.72 -25.93
CA GLU A 98 5.97 -9.59 -26.03
C GLU A 98 5.44 -9.98 -24.64
N TYR A 99 6.31 -10.37 -23.70
CA TYR A 99 5.91 -10.65 -22.32
C TYR A 99 5.35 -9.39 -21.62
N MET A 100 5.94 -8.22 -21.84
CA MET A 100 5.39 -6.96 -21.29
C MET A 100 4.00 -6.68 -21.87
N ARG A 101 3.78 -6.94 -23.16
CA ARG A 101 2.46 -6.80 -23.80
C ARG A 101 1.42 -7.74 -23.20
N LEU A 102 1.80 -9.00 -22.99
CA LEU A 102 0.93 -10.00 -22.37
C LEU A 102 0.58 -9.61 -20.94
N GLU A 103 1.54 -9.16 -20.14
CA GLU A 103 1.33 -8.69 -18.77
C GLU A 103 0.41 -7.47 -18.73
N LEU A 104 0.63 -6.49 -19.61
CA LEU A 104 -0.21 -5.29 -19.70
C LEU A 104 -1.65 -5.66 -20.11
N LYS A 105 -1.83 -6.57 -21.07
CA LYS A 105 -3.13 -7.11 -21.44
C LYS A 105 -3.79 -7.84 -20.27
N MET A 106 -3.03 -8.63 -19.51
CA MET A 106 -3.51 -9.30 -18.31
C MET A 106 -4.03 -8.28 -17.28
N LEU A 107 -3.25 -7.26 -16.97
CA LEU A 107 -3.64 -6.22 -16.01
C LEU A 107 -4.89 -5.46 -16.43
N LEU A 108 -5.01 -5.12 -17.73
CA LEU A 108 -6.08 -4.29 -18.24
C LEU A 108 -7.34 -5.07 -18.67
N ARG A 109 -7.26 -6.38 -18.87
CA ARG A 109 -8.42 -7.20 -19.30
C ARG A 109 -9.07 -7.94 -18.13
N ASN A 110 -8.30 -8.46 -17.19
CA ASN A 110 -8.82 -9.26 -16.10
C ASN A 110 -9.53 -8.42 -15.03
N LYS A 111 -10.69 -8.91 -14.57
CA LYS A 111 -11.54 -8.22 -13.60
C LYS A 111 -10.80 -7.96 -12.28
N VAL A 112 -10.09 -8.95 -11.77
CA VAL A 112 -9.35 -8.87 -10.49
C VAL A 112 -8.21 -7.85 -10.58
N CYS A 113 -7.37 -7.96 -11.61
CA CYS A 113 -6.23 -7.05 -11.80
C CYS A 113 -6.69 -5.59 -12.00
N LYS A 114 -7.72 -5.39 -12.83
CA LYS A 114 -8.30 -4.07 -13.08
C LYS A 114 -8.92 -3.46 -11.82
N ALA A 115 -9.61 -4.24 -11.01
CA ALA A 115 -10.20 -3.78 -9.76
C ALA A 115 -9.10 -3.45 -8.73
N SER A 116 -8.05 -4.26 -8.64
CA SER A 116 -6.89 -3.99 -7.79
C SER A 116 -6.17 -2.71 -8.19
N LEU A 117 -5.88 -2.54 -9.50
CA LEU A 117 -5.24 -1.33 -10.02
C LEU A 117 -6.06 -0.07 -9.70
N ARG A 118 -7.37 -0.11 -9.95
CA ARG A 118 -8.27 1.00 -9.64
C ARG A 118 -8.30 1.32 -8.14
N SER A 119 -8.41 0.30 -7.29
CA SER A 119 -8.42 0.48 -5.84
C SER A 119 -7.15 1.15 -5.33
N ILE A 120 -5.98 0.70 -5.78
CA ILE A 120 -4.69 1.30 -5.40
C ILE A 120 -4.61 2.74 -5.88
N THR A 121 -4.98 3.00 -7.14
CA THR A 121 -4.95 4.36 -7.70
C THR A 121 -5.82 5.31 -6.88
N ILE A 122 -7.04 4.88 -6.49
CA ILE A 122 -7.93 5.68 -5.65
C ILE A 122 -7.28 5.97 -4.29
N VAL A 123 -6.65 4.98 -3.66
CA VAL A 123 -6.00 5.15 -2.36
C VAL A 123 -4.81 6.09 -2.46
N VAL A 124 -3.95 5.95 -3.47
CA VAL A 124 -2.79 6.85 -3.69
C VAL A 124 -3.26 8.29 -3.93
N VAL A 125 -4.30 8.47 -4.74
CA VAL A 125 -4.89 9.80 -4.97
C VAL A 125 -5.45 10.36 -3.67
N ALA A 126 -6.23 9.58 -2.90
CA ALA A 126 -6.80 10.02 -1.63
C ALA A 126 -5.72 10.47 -0.64
N PHE A 127 -4.65 9.69 -0.45
CA PHE A 127 -3.54 10.08 0.42
C PHE A 127 -2.78 11.30 -0.10
N SER A 128 -2.59 11.43 -1.41
CA SER A 128 -1.99 12.63 -2.00
C SER A 128 -2.81 13.87 -1.71
N PHE A 129 -4.14 13.82 -1.88
CA PHE A 129 -5.03 14.93 -1.57
C PHE A 129 -5.09 15.26 -0.07
N ILE A 130 -5.23 14.23 0.78
CA ILE A 130 -5.24 14.42 2.24
C ILE A 130 -3.94 15.11 2.69
N LEU A 131 -2.79 14.64 2.22
CA LEU A 131 -1.51 15.24 2.57
C LEU A 131 -1.37 16.68 2.05
N SER A 132 -1.90 16.97 0.85
CA SER A 132 -1.79 18.29 0.23
C SER A 132 -2.65 19.35 0.91
N PHE A 133 -3.87 18.99 1.32
CA PHE A 133 -4.89 19.95 1.75
C PHE A 133 -5.19 19.92 3.26
N THR A 134 -4.62 18.98 4.02
CA THR A 134 -4.83 18.90 5.47
C THR A 134 -3.51 19.01 6.23
N GLU A 135 -3.55 19.55 7.45
CA GLU A 135 -2.37 19.63 8.33
C GLU A 135 -2.26 18.44 9.30
N VAL A 136 -3.25 17.53 9.24
CA VAL A 136 -3.34 16.38 10.17
C VAL A 136 -2.13 15.45 10.06
N TYR A 137 -1.53 15.36 8.88
CA TYR A 137 -0.42 14.45 8.57
C TYR A 137 0.92 15.18 8.36
N ASP A 138 1.07 16.39 8.87
CA ASP A 138 2.28 17.20 8.66
C ASP A 138 3.49 16.74 9.49
N SER A 139 3.30 15.82 10.46
CA SER A 139 4.41 15.26 11.19
C SER A 139 5.35 14.45 10.26
N ALA A 140 6.66 14.54 10.50
CA ALA A 140 7.67 13.86 9.67
C ALA A 140 7.45 12.35 9.57
N GLY A 141 7.02 11.71 10.66
CA GLY A 141 6.70 10.27 10.68
C GLY A 141 5.52 9.92 9.80
N MET A 142 4.45 10.73 9.82
CA MET A 142 3.26 10.49 8.99
C MET A 142 3.51 10.76 7.51
N LYS A 143 4.27 11.79 7.17
CA LYS A 143 4.70 12.02 5.77
C LYS A 143 5.49 10.83 5.24
N SER A 144 6.45 10.33 6.01
CA SER A 144 7.23 9.13 5.66
C SER A 144 6.34 7.90 5.50
N PHE A 145 5.38 7.69 6.42
CA PHE A 145 4.42 6.59 6.33
C PHE A 145 3.60 6.65 5.04
N ILE A 146 3.04 7.80 4.70
CA ILE A 146 2.24 7.98 3.47
C ILE A 146 3.10 7.75 2.23
N MET A 147 4.34 8.23 2.21
CA MET A 147 5.26 7.99 1.09
C MET A 147 5.56 6.51 0.92
N VAL A 148 5.98 5.83 1.99
CA VAL A 148 6.22 4.37 1.95
C VAL A 148 4.97 3.64 1.49
N TYR A 149 3.81 3.97 2.08
CA TYR A 149 2.56 3.34 1.72
C TYR A 149 2.26 3.48 0.23
N ASN A 150 2.32 4.68 -0.33
CA ASN A 150 1.95 4.93 -1.72
C ASN A 150 2.87 4.24 -2.73
N TYR A 151 4.17 4.19 -2.47
CA TYR A 151 5.11 3.55 -3.38
C TYR A 151 5.18 2.02 -3.20
N VAL A 152 5.21 1.55 -1.96
CA VAL A 152 5.39 0.12 -1.66
C VAL A 152 4.12 -0.69 -1.90
N ILE A 153 2.93 -0.13 -1.58
CA ILE A 153 1.66 -0.85 -1.77
C ILE A 153 1.44 -1.21 -3.25
N PHE A 154 1.86 -0.34 -4.16
CA PHE A 154 1.78 -0.59 -5.59
C PHE A 154 2.59 -1.82 -6.00
N GLY A 155 3.82 -1.94 -5.48
CA GLY A 155 4.66 -3.11 -5.70
C GLY A 155 4.12 -4.37 -5.05
N ILE A 156 3.72 -4.30 -3.79
CA ILE A 156 3.21 -5.45 -3.04
C ILE A 156 1.99 -6.06 -3.76
N MET A 157 1.04 -5.22 -4.21
CA MET A 157 -0.21 -5.71 -4.77
C MET A 157 -0.02 -6.60 -6.01
N PHE A 158 0.97 -6.29 -6.84
CA PHE A 158 1.23 -7.04 -8.07
C PHE A 158 2.35 -8.06 -7.92
N LEU A 159 3.44 -7.70 -7.25
CA LEU A 159 4.62 -8.54 -7.17
C LEU A 159 4.50 -9.63 -6.09
N LEU A 160 3.63 -9.45 -5.10
CA LEU A 160 3.33 -10.51 -4.13
C LEU A 160 2.78 -11.77 -4.80
N SER A 161 2.03 -11.58 -5.89
CA SER A 161 1.39 -12.64 -6.67
C SER A 161 2.06 -12.82 -8.04
N VAL A 162 3.37 -12.52 -8.14
CA VAL A 162 4.10 -12.42 -9.42
C VAL A 162 3.98 -13.64 -10.31
N MET A 163 3.89 -14.85 -9.75
CA MET A 163 3.72 -16.10 -10.51
C MET A 163 2.31 -16.71 -10.36
N SER A 164 1.48 -16.17 -9.48
CA SER A 164 0.11 -16.68 -9.24
C SER A 164 -0.83 -16.39 -10.41
N TYR A 165 -0.57 -15.32 -11.15
CA TYR A 165 -1.38 -14.94 -12.31
C TYR A 165 -1.20 -15.92 -13.46
N GLU A 166 -0.01 -16.49 -13.62
CA GLU A 166 0.33 -17.49 -14.61
C GLU A 166 0.02 -18.93 -14.17
N GLY A 167 -0.43 -19.10 -12.91
CA GLY A 167 -0.66 -20.41 -12.31
C GLY A 167 -1.51 -21.37 -13.17
N ASN A 168 -2.46 -20.85 -13.96
CA ASN A 168 -3.33 -21.66 -14.79
C ASN A 168 -2.61 -22.28 -16.02
N TYR A 169 -1.55 -21.66 -16.54
CA TYR A 169 -0.80 -22.09 -17.70
C TYR A 169 0.70 -22.30 -17.42
N ILE A 170 1.04 -22.40 -16.13
CA ILE A 170 2.41 -22.53 -15.65
C ILE A 170 3.11 -23.80 -16.21
N ASP A 171 2.36 -24.88 -16.45
CA ASP A 171 2.88 -26.12 -17.02
C ASP A 171 3.52 -25.88 -18.40
N GLY A 172 2.86 -25.09 -19.25
CA GLY A 172 3.40 -24.68 -20.56
C GLY A 172 4.61 -23.77 -20.47
N LEU A 173 4.63 -22.85 -19.49
CA LEU A 173 5.78 -21.98 -19.26
C LEU A 173 6.99 -22.74 -18.73
N MET A 174 6.77 -23.76 -17.88
CA MET A 174 7.86 -24.54 -17.29
C MET A 174 8.54 -25.48 -18.29
N SER A 175 7.88 -25.84 -19.39
CA SER A 175 8.48 -26.61 -20.47
C SER A 175 9.56 -25.81 -21.23
N ARG A 176 9.41 -24.47 -21.25
CA ARG A 176 10.34 -23.53 -21.92
C ARG A 176 11.11 -22.75 -20.87
N LYS A 177 12.23 -23.29 -20.38
CA LYS A 177 13.07 -22.70 -19.32
C LYS A 177 13.49 -21.26 -19.58
N GLU A 178 13.84 -20.93 -20.82
CA GLU A 178 14.30 -19.60 -21.20
C GLU A 178 13.23 -18.53 -21.10
N SER A 179 12.00 -18.88 -21.41
CA SER A 179 10.85 -17.98 -21.35
C SER A 179 10.56 -17.44 -19.94
N ILE A 180 10.87 -18.22 -18.89
CA ILE A 180 10.63 -17.79 -17.50
C ILE A 180 11.55 -16.63 -17.09
N TYR A 181 12.82 -16.67 -17.52
CA TYR A 181 13.73 -15.55 -17.24
C TYR A 181 13.29 -14.28 -17.96
N SER A 182 12.92 -14.38 -19.24
CA SER A 182 12.40 -13.26 -20.03
C SER A 182 11.10 -12.71 -19.44
N LEU A 183 10.20 -13.58 -18.95
CA LEU A 183 8.98 -13.19 -18.25
C LEU A 183 9.26 -12.40 -16.96
N LEU A 184 10.15 -12.91 -16.08
CA LEU A 184 10.53 -12.22 -14.84
C LEU A 184 11.15 -10.86 -15.13
N ARG A 185 12.00 -10.78 -16.15
CA ARG A 185 12.62 -9.53 -16.59
C ARG A 185 11.60 -8.54 -17.15
N ALA A 186 10.65 -9.01 -17.95
CA ALA A 186 9.57 -8.20 -18.50
C ALA A 186 8.70 -7.62 -17.38
N LYS A 187 8.32 -8.44 -16.40
CA LYS A 187 7.56 -8.00 -15.21
C LYS A 187 8.34 -6.93 -14.43
N TYR A 188 9.62 -7.17 -14.17
CA TYR A 188 10.45 -6.20 -13.46
C TYR A 188 10.49 -4.84 -14.18
N ILE A 189 10.76 -4.82 -15.47
CA ILE A 189 10.81 -3.58 -16.26
C ILE A 189 9.44 -2.88 -16.25
N LEU A 190 8.36 -3.63 -16.49
CA LEU A 190 7.01 -3.07 -16.54
C LEU A 190 6.62 -2.43 -15.20
N TYR A 191 6.81 -3.14 -14.08
CA TYR A 191 6.43 -2.63 -12.76
C TYR A 191 7.37 -1.52 -12.28
N SER A 192 8.65 -1.55 -12.63
CA SER A 192 9.58 -0.44 -12.33
C SER A 192 9.18 0.83 -13.10
N THR A 193 8.79 0.72 -14.36
CA THR A 193 8.28 1.85 -15.14
C THR A 193 6.93 2.33 -14.59
N ALA A 194 6.08 1.44 -14.09
CA ALA A 194 4.81 1.79 -13.49
C ALA A 194 4.95 2.61 -12.18
N MET A 195 6.15 2.69 -11.57
CA MET A 195 6.43 3.59 -10.45
C MET A 195 6.30 5.08 -10.82
N LEU A 196 6.28 5.41 -12.09
CA LEU A 196 5.94 6.77 -12.54
C LEU A 196 4.49 7.15 -12.19
N ILE A 197 3.58 6.18 -12.06
CA ILE A 197 2.18 6.45 -11.74
C ILE A 197 2.04 7.05 -10.33
N PRO A 198 2.48 6.41 -9.22
CA PRO A 198 2.41 7.01 -7.91
C PRO A 198 3.24 8.30 -7.80
N PHE A 199 4.37 8.40 -8.51
CA PHE A 199 5.16 9.63 -8.56
C PHE A 199 4.35 10.81 -9.13
N LEU A 200 3.65 10.63 -10.26
CA LEU A 200 2.79 11.64 -10.85
C LEU A 200 1.57 11.96 -9.98
N LEU A 201 0.99 10.96 -9.32
CA LEU A 201 -0.16 11.14 -8.43
C LEU A 201 0.19 11.91 -7.15
N MET A 202 1.46 11.92 -6.75
CA MET A 202 1.94 12.69 -5.58
C MET A 202 2.32 14.14 -5.92
N THR A 203 2.20 14.57 -7.19
CA THR A 203 2.48 15.95 -7.61
C THR A 203 1.73 17.02 -6.80
N PRO A 204 0.43 16.86 -6.42
CA PRO A 204 -0.23 17.88 -5.61
C PRO A 204 0.50 18.14 -4.28
N ALA A 205 1.01 17.10 -3.62
CA ALA A 205 1.76 17.25 -2.37
C ALA A 205 3.15 17.89 -2.56
N MET A 206 3.74 17.76 -3.75
CA MET A 206 4.98 18.46 -4.11
C MET A 206 4.71 19.95 -4.39
N VAL A 207 3.63 20.28 -5.11
CA VAL A 207 3.26 21.66 -5.44
C VAL A 207 2.88 22.46 -4.20
N THR A 208 2.22 21.84 -3.22
CA THR A 208 1.90 22.48 -1.92
C THR A 208 3.12 22.63 -1.00
N GLY A 209 4.30 22.15 -1.40
CA GLY A 209 5.54 22.22 -0.60
C GLY A 209 5.55 21.26 0.61
N LYS A 210 4.56 20.39 0.75
CA LYS A 210 4.50 19.41 1.84
C LYS A 210 5.54 18.29 1.69
N LEU A 211 5.88 17.94 0.45
CA LEU A 211 6.91 16.95 0.10
C LEU A 211 7.93 17.55 -0.85
N THR A 212 9.20 17.14 -0.68
CA THR A 212 10.25 17.48 -1.63
C THR A 212 10.25 16.53 -2.82
N VAL A 213 10.55 17.03 -4.02
CA VAL A 213 10.71 16.20 -5.22
C VAL A 213 11.77 15.12 -4.99
N LEU A 214 12.84 15.47 -4.25
CA LEU A 214 13.90 14.53 -3.90
C LEU A 214 13.39 13.36 -3.07
N SER A 215 12.54 13.60 -2.06
CA SER A 215 11.95 12.55 -1.23
C SER A 215 11.08 11.60 -2.06
N CYS A 216 10.24 12.14 -2.95
CA CYS A 216 9.38 11.31 -3.81
C CYS A 216 10.20 10.50 -4.80
N LEU A 217 11.24 11.08 -5.40
CA LEU A 217 12.13 10.38 -6.32
C LEU A 217 12.93 9.28 -5.60
N SER A 218 13.41 9.57 -4.39
CA SER A 218 14.16 8.60 -3.58
C SER A 218 13.31 7.37 -3.26
N TRP A 219 12.05 7.55 -2.88
CA TRP A 219 11.14 6.43 -2.63
C TRP A 219 10.78 5.64 -3.88
N ALA A 220 10.58 6.32 -5.02
CA ALA A 220 10.33 5.65 -6.30
C ALA A 220 11.49 4.73 -6.71
N ILE A 221 12.72 5.26 -6.66
CA ILE A 221 13.94 4.52 -7.04
C ILE A 221 14.23 3.40 -6.03
N PHE A 222 14.13 3.67 -4.74
CA PHE A 222 14.34 2.68 -3.69
C PHE A 222 13.36 1.52 -3.79
N THR A 223 12.08 1.81 -4.05
CA THR A 223 11.04 0.79 -4.24
C THR A 223 11.31 -0.05 -5.47
N ALA A 224 11.59 0.57 -6.63
CA ALA A 224 11.88 -0.12 -7.87
C ALA A 224 13.16 -0.99 -7.78
N GLY A 225 14.13 -0.61 -6.97
CA GLY A 225 15.36 -1.37 -6.74
C GLY A 225 15.24 -2.38 -5.61
N ALA A 226 15.39 -1.91 -4.38
CA ALA A 226 15.57 -2.75 -3.19
C ALA A 226 14.30 -3.53 -2.82
N ILE A 227 13.13 -2.86 -2.79
CA ILE A 227 11.88 -3.52 -2.38
C ILE A 227 11.46 -4.54 -3.43
N TYR A 228 11.56 -4.21 -4.72
CA TYR A 228 11.23 -5.16 -5.78
C TYR A 228 12.18 -6.37 -5.78
N CYS A 229 13.46 -6.19 -5.51
CA CYS A 229 14.38 -7.30 -5.32
C CYS A 229 13.88 -8.27 -4.23
N CYS A 230 13.46 -7.75 -3.08
CA CYS A 230 12.88 -8.57 -2.00
C CYS A 230 11.58 -9.26 -2.41
N LEU A 231 10.68 -8.55 -3.08
CA LEU A 231 9.39 -9.10 -3.53
C LEU A 231 9.55 -10.19 -4.60
N PHE A 232 10.50 -10.04 -5.51
CA PHE A 232 10.79 -11.08 -6.51
C PHE A 232 11.35 -12.37 -5.91
N GLN A 233 11.99 -12.33 -4.74
CA GLN A 233 12.39 -13.54 -4.03
C GLN A 233 11.18 -14.44 -3.67
N LEU A 234 9.99 -13.83 -3.49
CA LEU A 234 8.74 -14.57 -3.28
C LEU A 234 8.31 -15.41 -4.46
N ALA A 235 8.65 -15.01 -5.70
CA ALA A 235 8.36 -15.81 -6.88
C ALA A 235 8.88 -17.23 -6.78
N VAL A 236 9.99 -17.43 -6.04
CA VAL A 236 10.59 -18.75 -5.82
C VAL A 236 9.73 -19.66 -4.94
N TYR A 237 8.98 -19.09 -4.02
CA TYR A 237 8.23 -19.83 -3.00
C TYR A 237 6.71 -19.82 -3.23
N ASN A 238 6.23 -18.95 -4.09
CA ASN A 238 4.81 -18.82 -4.38
C ASN A 238 4.38 -19.93 -5.36
N ASN A 239 3.46 -20.78 -4.91
CA ASN A 239 2.93 -21.92 -5.64
C ASN A 239 1.40 -21.96 -5.67
N GLN A 240 0.73 -20.81 -5.43
CA GLN A 240 -0.73 -20.71 -5.44
C GLN A 240 -1.22 -20.02 -6.70
N THR A 241 -2.26 -20.57 -7.32
CA THR A 241 -2.96 -19.94 -8.44
C THR A 241 -3.91 -18.86 -7.96
N LEU A 242 -4.12 -17.85 -8.77
CA LEU A 242 -5.07 -16.79 -8.53
C LEU A 242 -6.13 -16.78 -9.64
N ASP A 243 -7.41 -16.87 -9.23
CA ASP A 243 -8.51 -16.76 -10.16
C ASP A 243 -8.65 -15.33 -10.66
N LEU A 244 -8.49 -15.14 -11.96
CA LEU A 244 -8.46 -13.82 -12.58
C LEU A 244 -9.84 -13.20 -12.80
N ASN A 245 -10.91 -14.04 -12.86
CA ASN A 245 -12.27 -13.62 -13.19
C ASN A 245 -13.22 -13.57 -11.99
N THR A 246 -12.78 -13.92 -10.79
CA THR A 246 -13.58 -13.85 -9.57
C THR A 246 -13.74 -12.40 -9.09
N LYS A 247 -14.83 -12.12 -8.33
CA LYS A 247 -14.99 -10.83 -7.66
C LYS A 247 -13.98 -10.72 -6.52
N LEU A 248 -13.45 -9.52 -6.27
CA LEU A 248 -12.53 -9.26 -5.15
C LEU A 248 -13.09 -9.67 -3.79
N THR A 249 -14.40 -9.52 -3.60
CA THR A 249 -15.14 -9.95 -2.41
C THR A 249 -15.20 -11.46 -2.20
N ASN A 250 -15.10 -12.23 -3.28
CA ASN A 250 -15.11 -13.69 -3.23
C ASN A 250 -13.70 -14.29 -3.33
N ARG A 251 -12.69 -13.45 -3.22
CA ARG A 251 -11.30 -13.88 -3.18
C ARG A 251 -11.11 -14.63 -1.86
N ARG A 252 -11.06 -15.95 -1.92
CA ARG A 252 -10.58 -16.75 -0.79
C ARG A 252 -9.25 -16.16 -0.37
N ASN A 253 -9.08 -15.85 0.92
CA ASN A 253 -7.83 -15.37 1.50
C ASN A 253 -6.77 -16.48 1.33
N MET A 254 -6.21 -16.57 0.14
CA MET A 254 -5.15 -17.51 -0.19
C MET A 254 -3.77 -16.93 0.13
N GLY A 255 -3.70 -15.91 0.99
CA GLY A 255 -2.43 -15.43 1.50
C GLY A 255 -1.81 -16.48 2.41
N THR A 256 -0.77 -17.15 1.93
CA THR A 256 0.07 -17.98 2.77
C THR A 256 0.64 -17.12 3.90
N GLY A 257 0.78 -17.66 5.12
CA GLY A 257 1.40 -16.91 6.24
C GLY A 257 2.74 -16.27 5.87
N LEU A 258 3.51 -16.94 5.01
CA LEU A 258 4.73 -16.41 4.42
C LEU A 258 4.50 -15.14 3.58
N GLN A 259 3.44 -15.08 2.76
CA GLN A 259 3.12 -13.89 1.94
C GLN A 259 2.74 -12.71 2.83
N ASN A 260 1.98 -12.94 3.89
CA ASN A 260 1.61 -11.90 4.85
C ASN A 260 2.83 -11.38 5.61
N LEU A 261 3.72 -12.28 6.06
CA LEU A 261 4.97 -11.91 6.74
C LEU A 261 5.88 -11.07 5.83
N ILE A 262 6.01 -11.44 4.57
CA ILE A 262 6.86 -10.69 3.63
C ILE A 262 6.21 -9.37 3.23
N SER A 263 4.88 -9.32 3.10
CA SER A 263 4.17 -8.04 2.90
C SER A 263 4.40 -7.09 4.07
N PHE A 264 4.32 -7.61 5.29
CA PHE A 264 4.60 -6.84 6.50
C PHE A 264 6.06 -6.37 6.55
N ALA A 265 7.01 -7.26 6.24
CA ALA A 265 8.42 -6.92 6.17
C ALA A 265 8.73 -5.90 5.05
N ALA A 266 8.16 -6.09 3.87
CA ALA A 266 8.33 -5.18 2.72
C ALA A 266 7.82 -3.77 2.99
N PHE A 267 6.87 -3.62 3.93
CA PHE A 267 6.35 -2.34 4.38
C PHE A 267 7.08 -1.80 5.61
N GLY A 268 7.28 -2.64 6.63
CA GLY A 268 7.83 -2.22 7.91
C GLY A 268 9.34 -1.96 7.89
N LEU A 269 10.11 -2.79 7.16
CA LEU A 269 11.57 -2.59 7.09
C LEU A 269 11.97 -1.26 6.44
N PRO A 270 11.37 -0.81 5.32
CA PRO A 270 11.68 0.49 4.75
C PRO A 270 11.30 1.65 5.67
N LEU A 271 10.19 1.56 6.41
CA LEU A 271 9.82 2.57 7.40
C LEU A 271 10.85 2.67 8.51
N LEU A 272 11.27 1.53 9.05
CA LEU A 272 12.28 1.46 10.11
C LEU A 272 13.62 2.00 9.60
N LEU A 273 14.03 1.60 8.40
CA LEU A 273 15.24 2.10 7.75
C LEU A 273 15.20 3.62 7.59
N ASN A 274 14.11 4.16 7.08
CA ASN A 274 13.94 5.60 6.91
C ASN A 274 13.98 6.34 8.26
N PHE A 275 13.32 5.79 9.27
CA PHE A 275 13.33 6.37 10.61
C PHE A 275 14.76 6.45 11.19
N VAL A 276 15.49 5.34 11.11
CA VAL A 276 16.88 5.27 11.61
C VAL A 276 17.79 6.24 10.83
N LEU A 277 17.70 6.25 9.51
CA LEU A 277 18.51 7.14 8.67
C LEU A 277 18.20 8.62 8.94
N ASN A 278 16.92 8.98 9.11
CA ASN A 278 16.52 10.35 9.40
C ASN A 278 17.02 10.84 10.77
N LEU A 279 17.11 9.96 11.77
CA LEU A 279 17.68 10.31 13.07
C LEU A 279 19.17 10.71 12.99
N TRP A 280 19.93 10.07 12.07
CA TRP A 280 21.38 10.22 11.98
C TRP A 280 21.81 11.24 10.92
N LEU A 281 21.14 11.29 9.79
CA LEU A 281 21.58 12.00 8.60
C LEU A 281 20.69 13.21 8.23
N GLY A 282 19.46 13.26 8.75
CA GLY A 282 18.45 14.21 8.32
C GLY A 282 17.80 13.83 6.98
N GLU A 283 16.75 14.58 6.60
CA GLU A 283 15.84 14.20 5.51
C GLU A 283 16.52 14.16 4.12
N THR A 284 17.31 15.18 3.80
CA THR A 284 17.98 15.29 2.49
C THR A 284 19.04 14.21 2.26
N ALA A 285 19.88 13.97 3.26
CA ALA A 285 20.92 12.95 3.16
C ALA A 285 20.32 11.54 3.14
N THR A 286 19.26 11.30 3.91
CA THR A 286 18.49 10.04 3.85
C THR A 286 17.94 9.79 2.45
N GLY A 287 17.36 10.81 1.80
CA GLY A 287 16.90 10.71 0.42
C GLY A 287 18.00 10.29 -0.56
N ILE A 288 19.18 10.88 -0.43
CA ILE A 288 20.34 10.54 -1.28
C ILE A 288 20.80 9.10 -1.04
N VAL A 289 20.89 8.67 0.22
CA VAL A 289 21.25 7.28 0.57
C VAL A 289 20.25 6.27 -0.01
N LEU A 290 18.95 6.55 0.07
CA LEU A 290 17.91 5.69 -0.51
C LEU A 290 18.04 5.61 -2.04
N ILE A 291 18.37 6.73 -2.72
CA ILE A 291 18.63 6.74 -4.17
C ILE A 291 19.83 5.85 -4.50
N VAL A 292 20.93 5.99 -3.77
CA VAL A 292 22.16 5.21 -4.02
C VAL A 292 21.89 3.72 -3.84
N ILE A 293 21.21 3.33 -2.77
CA ILE A 293 20.82 1.92 -2.53
C ILE A 293 19.91 1.44 -3.65
N GLY A 294 18.86 2.19 -3.99
CA GLY A 294 17.90 1.82 -5.02
C GLY A 294 18.55 1.66 -6.40
N LEU A 295 19.40 2.60 -6.80
CA LEU A 295 20.18 2.51 -8.06
C LEU A 295 21.13 1.32 -8.06
N GLY A 296 21.79 1.02 -6.96
CA GLY A 296 22.63 -0.17 -6.82
C GLY A 296 21.86 -1.46 -7.13
N PHE A 297 20.65 -1.61 -6.58
CA PHE A 297 19.77 -2.75 -6.87
C PHE A 297 19.22 -2.74 -8.29
N ILE A 298 18.92 -1.58 -8.89
CA ILE A 298 18.49 -1.47 -10.28
C ILE A 298 19.61 -1.90 -11.24
N LEU A 299 20.82 -1.40 -11.04
CA LEU A 299 21.98 -1.74 -11.87
C LEU A 299 22.34 -3.23 -11.78
N THR A 300 22.22 -3.80 -10.57
CA THR A 300 22.46 -5.24 -10.34
C THR A 300 21.25 -6.12 -10.67
N SER A 301 20.15 -5.57 -11.21
CA SER A 301 18.90 -6.29 -11.46
C SER A 301 19.07 -7.55 -12.31
N ARG A 302 19.96 -7.54 -13.30
CA ARG A 302 20.25 -8.72 -14.13
C ARG A 302 20.81 -9.88 -13.32
N PHE A 303 21.65 -9.61 -12.33
CA PHE A 303 22.30 -10.63 -11.50
C PHE A 303 21.29 -11.26 -10.52
N TRP A 304 20.57 -10.43 -9.76
CA TRP A 304 19.62 -10.97 -8.79
C TRP A 304 18.38 -11.60 -9.45
N LEU A 305 17.88 -11.10 -10.60
CA LEU A 305 16.84 -11.77 -11.37
C LEU A 305 17.29 -13.13 -11.89
N LYS A 306 18.55 -13.26 -12.33
CA LYS A 306 19.12 -14.54 -12.75
C LYS A 306 19.20 -15.52 -11.57
N ASN A 307 19.56 -15.03 -10.38
CA ASN A 307 19.55 -15.84 -9.16
C ASN A 307 18.13 -16.31 -8.81
N VAL A 308 17.13 -15.41 -8.84
CA VAL A 308 15.71 -15.76 -8.64
C VAL A 308 15.28 -16.85 -9.62
N TYR A 309 15.61 -16.69 -10.91
CA TYR A 309 15.33 -17.68 -11.94
C TYR A 309 15.95 -19.05 -11.64
N HIS A 310 17.24 -19.12 -11.31
CA HIS A 310 17.91 -20.38 -10.98
C HIS A 310 17.29 -21.07 -9.76
N ARG A 311 16.99 -20.32 -8.72
CA ARG A 311 16.33 -20.85 -7.52
C ARG A 311 14.90 -21.32 -7.81
N PHE A 312 14.16 -20.60 -8.65
CA PHE A 312 12.82 -20.99 -9.08
C PHE A 312 12.86 -22.30 -9.89
N MET A 313 13.79 -22.41 -10.85
CA MET A 313 13.96 -23.62 -11.65
C MET A 313 14.42 -24.83 -10.83
N LYS A 314 15.24 -24.62 -9.79
CA LYS A 314 15.63 -25.69 -8.86
C LYS A 314 14.41 -26.27 -8.12
N ARG A 315 13.40 -25.44 -7.84
CA ARG A 315 12.15 -25.82 -7.13
C ARG A 315 10.98 -26.11 -8.07
N ARG A 316 11.19 -26.15 -9.37
CA ARG A 316 10.12 -26.19 -10.38
C ARG A 316 9.08 -27.28 -10.14
N TYR A 317 9.49 -28.51 -9.82
CA TYR A 317 8.56 -29.63 -9.62
C TYR A 317 7.66 -29.41 -8.41
N LYS A 318 8.23 -28.97 -7.28
CA LYS A 318 7.47 -28.63 -6.08
C LYS A 318 6.49 -27.49 -6.31
N ASN A 319 6.91 -26.48 -7.07
CA ASN A 319 6.05 -25.35 -7.41
C ASN A 319 4.92 -25.77 -8.36
N LEU A 320 5.20 -26.64 -9.35
CA LEU A 320 4.20 -27.21 -10.27
C LEU A 320 3.13 -28.01 -9.52
N GLU A 321 3.56 -28.88 -8.61
CA GLU A 321 2.64 -29.64 -7.75
C GLU A 321 1.73 -28.70 -6.96
N GLY A 322 2.28 -27.72 -6.25
CA GLY A 322 1.49 -26.74 -5.50
C GLY A 322 0.52 -25.92 -6.38
N PHE A 323 0.91 -25.54 -7.60
CA PHE A 323 0.00 -24.87 -8.53
C PHE A 323 -1.14 -25.81 -9.00
N ARG A 324 -0.86 -27.09 -9.22
CA ARG A 324 -1.90 -28.10 -9.56
C ARG A 324 -2.88 -28.30 -8.42
N ASP A 325 -2.36 -28.49 -7.21
CA ASP A 325 -3.18 -28.66 -6.00
C ASP A 325 -4.06 -27.42 -5.74
N SER A 326 -3.54 -26.23 -5.98
CA SER A 326 -4.29 -24.98 -5.80
C SER A 326 -5.40 -24.78 -6.84
N ARG A 327 -5.30 -25.40 -8.01
CA ARG A 327 -6.36 -25.39 -9.07
C ARG A 327 -7.51 -26.36 -8.76
N GLN A 328 -7.24 -27.43 -8.01
CA GLN A 328 -8.24 -28.47 -7.69
C GLN A 328 -9.05 -28.13 -6.44
N ARG A 329 -8.62 -27.17 -5.65
CA ARG A 329 -9.35 -26.66 -4.47
C ARG A 329 -10.33 -25.54 -4.84
#